data_c9786a2203fd7433ae8ae59f62fd16b2
#
_entry.id   c9786a2203fd7433ae8ae59f62fd16b2
#
_cell.length_a   1.000
_cell.length_b   1.000
_cell.length_c   1.000
_cell.angle_alpha   90.00
_cell.angle_beta   90.00
_cell.angle_gamma   90.00
#
_symmetry.space_group_name_H-M   'P 1'
#
loop_
_entity.id
_entity.type
_entity.pdbx_description
1 polymer ?
#
loop_
_entity_poly.entity_id
_entity_poly.type
_entity_poly.pdbx_seq_one_letter_code
_entity_poly.pdbx_strand_id
1 'polypeptide(L)'
;MVTGAAGFVGAKVIQTLLSYGFTNLRCFIRPTSNARKLESIINDSGVTNIEIIQGNLISRDDCNSAVKGVSVIYHLAAGIDKTYPGCFLNSVVTTRNLLDATIAEPTLKRFVNTSSIAVYSNEKIKRGGLMDETCEVDDKLLERCEPYTYGKAKQDALVLEYAKNHHLPYVIVRPSVVFGPGKAKITDRIGTDTFGVFLHLGLSNFIPLTYVDNCAEAIVLAGLKEGIEGQVINIVDDDLPRSRDFLKLYKRKVRKFFSIPVPYPAWFFFNYLWETYSKWSQGQLPPVFNRRSCAVYWKGNRYSNKKAMELLDWVPRVQMGEALDRFFTYMQEVKGQ
;
A
#
# COMPACT_ATOMS: atom_id res chain seq x y z
N MET A 1 4.82 9.35 -16.13
CA MET A 1 3.41 8.84 -16.11
C MET A 1 3.08 8.30 -14.73
N VAL A 2 1.86 8.50 -14.24
CA VAL A 2 1.35 7.93 -12.96
C VAL A 2 0.11 7.10 -13.26
N THR A 3 0.14 5.79 -13.00
CA THR A 3 -1.05 4.94 -13.08
C THR A 3 -1.78 4.93 -11.73
N GLY A 4 -3.11 4.86 -11.76
CA GLY A 4 -3.90 5.01 -10.54
C GLY A 4 -3.88 6.45 -9.98
N ALA A 5 -3.66 7.45 -10.84
CA ALA A 5 -3.50 8.86 -10.49
C ALA A 5 -4.70 9.45 -9.74
N ALA A 6 -5.93 9.00 -9.99
CA ALA A 6 -7.13 9.44 -9.26
C ALA A 6 -7.30 8.75 -7.89
N GLY A 7 -6.42 7.79 -7.54
CA GLY A 7 -6.47 7.08 -6.26
C GLY A 7 -5.97 7.92 -5.08
N PHE A 8 -6.18 7.40 -3.85
CA PHE A 8 -5.80 8.07 -2.60
C PHE A 8 -4.32 8.49 -2.56
N VAL A 9 -3.40 7.59 -2.91
CA VAL A 9 -1.95 7.88 -2.96
C VAL A 9 -1.59 8.55 -4.29
N GLY A 10 -2.20 8.13 -5.42
CA GLY A 10 -1.86 8.64 -6.74
C GLY A 10 -2.08 10.15 -6.89
N ALA A 11 -3.19 10.66 -6.37
CA ALA A 11 -3.46 12.11 -6.38
C ALA A 11 -2.40 12.89 -5.58
N LYS A 12 -1.90 12.32 -4.48
CA LYS A 12 -0.81 12.93 -3.70
C LYS A 12 0.54 12.86 -4.40
N VAL A 13 0.81 11.77 -5.13
CA VAL A 13 2.01 11.67 -6.00
C VAL A 13 1.99 12.74 -7.08
N ILE A 14 0.85 13.00 -7.74
CA ILE A 14 0.71 14.09 -8.71
C ILE A 14 0.94 15.44 -8.02
N GLN A 15 0.30 15.70 -6.87
CA GLN A 15 0.49 16.93 -6.10
C GLN A 15 1.97 17.14 -5.73
N THR A 16 2.67 16.09 -5.32
CA THR A 16 4.10 16.15 -4.97
C THR A 16 4.96 16.40 -6.20
N LEU A 17 4.72 15.72 -7.33
CA LEU A 17 5.46 15.99 -8.57
C LEU A 17 5.32 17.45 -9.02
N LEU A 18 4.12 18.01 -8.93
CA LEU A 18 3.87 19.43 -9.22
C LEU A 18 4.64 20.35 -8.26
N SER A 19 4.69 20.05 -6.97
CA SER A 19 5.45 20.85 -6.00
C SER A 19 6.97 20.76 -6.22
N TYR A 20 7.47 19.70 -6.87
CA TYR A 20 8.85 19.57 -7.32
C TYR A 20 9.13 20.26 -8.67
N GLY A 21 8.11 20.92 -9.26
CA GLY A 21 8.24 21.67 -10.51
C GLY A 21 8.09 20.83 -11.78
N PHE A 22 7.65 19.58 -11.68
CA PHE A 22 7.37 18.77 -12.87
C PHE A 22 6.03 19.16 -13.48
N THR A 23 6.06 19.61 -14.73
CA THR A 23 4.89 20.09 -15.45
C THR A 23 4.43 19.16 -16.58
N ASN A 24 5.31 18.30 -17.08
CA ASN A 24 4.98 17.34 -18.13
C ASN A 24 4.56 16.01 -17.52
N LEU A 25 3.31 15.93 -17.08
CA LEU A 25 2.77 14.78 -16.35
C LEU A 25 1.67 14.09 -17.17
N ARG A 26 1.69 12.77 -17.15
CA ARG A 26 0.64 11.92 -17.72
C ARG A 26 -0.04 11.14 -16.60
N CYS A 27 -1.34 11.41 -16.40
CA CYS A 27 -2.18 10.81 -15.38
C CYS A 27 -3.06 9.73 -16.01
N PHE A 28 -2.71 8.46 -15.81
CA PHE A 28 -3.50 7.35 -16.34
C PHE A 28 -4.57 6.93 -15.33
N ILE A 29 -5.83 7.02 -15.71
CA ILE A 29 -6.99 6.69 -14.88
C ILE A 29 -7.96 5.76 -15.62
N ARG A 30 -8.74 4.98 -14.88
CA ARG A 30 -9.83 4.19 -15.49
C ARG A 30 -11.00 5.10 -15.87
N PRO A 31 -11.77 4.80 -16.92
CA PRO A 31 -12.98 5.58 -17.28
C PRO A 31 -13.99 5.71 -16.13
N THR A 32 -14.05 4.71 -15.26
CA THR A 32 -14.96 4.69 -14.08
C THR A 32 -14.38 5.41 -12.86
N SER A 33 -13.17 5.98 -12.93
CA SER A 33 -12.54 6.66 -11.79
C SER A 33 -13.19 8.01 -11.52
N ASN A 34 -13.38 8.34 -10.25
CA ASN A 34 -13.75 9.71 -9.87
C ASN A 34 -12.50 10.60 -9.94
N ALA A 35 -12.40 11.42 -10.98
CA ALA A 35 -11.26 12.28 -11.24
C ALA A 35 -11.35 13.65 -10.54
N ARG A 36 -12.47 14.02 -9.89
CA ARG A 36 -12.70 15.38 -9.35
C ARG A 36 -11.56 15.91 -8.50
N LYS A 37 -11.02 15.07 -7.60
CA LYS A 37 -9.90 15.47 -6.74
C LYS A 37 -8.61 15.70 -7.54
N LEU A 38 -8.33 14.86 -8.53
CA LEU A 38 -7.19 15.01 -9.42
C LEU A 38 -7.31 16.26 -10.26
N GLU A 39 -8.48 16.51 -10.83
CA GLU A 39 -8.79 17.73 -11.61
C GLU A 39 -8.64 18.99 -10.76
N SER A 40 -9.12 19.00 -9.51
CA SER A 40 -8.89 20.11 -8.58
C SER A 40 -7.40 20.37 -8.37
N ILE A 41 -6.60 19.33 -8.08
CA ILE A 41 -5.16 19.47 -7.88
C ILE A 41 -4.48 20.06 -9.12
N ILE A 42 -4.87 19.61 -10.32
CA ILE A 42 -4.32 20.10 -11.58
C ILE A 42 -4.70 21.57 -11.80
N ASN A 43 -5.97 21.93 -11.62
CA ASN A 43 -6.46 23.29 -11.79
C ASN A 43 -5.80 24.26 -10.79
N ASP A 44 -5.69 23.86 -9.53
CA ASP A 44 -5.06 24.65 -8.47
C ASP A 44 -3.57 24.88 -8.71
N SER A 45 -2.91 23.99 -9.45
CA SER A 45 -1.48 24.14 -9.80
C SER A 45 -1.19 25.19 -10.87
N GLY A 46 -2.18 25.57 -11.65
CA GLY A 46 -2.02 26.47 -12.81
C GLY A 46 -1.20 25.88 -13.96
N VAL A 47 -0.83 24.59 -13.91
CA VAL A 47 -0.04 23.92 -14.95
C VAL A 47 -0.96 23.38 -16.04
N THR A 48 -0.70 23.76 -17.29
CA THR A 48 -1.54 23.41 -18.45
C THR A 48 -1.07 22.16 -19.19
N ASN A 49 0.17 21.72 -18.99
CA ASN A 49 0.76 20.59 -19.72
C ASN A 49 0.65 19.26 -18.96
N ILE A 50 -0.54 18.99 -18.41
CA ILE A 50 -0.86 17.74 -17.73
C ILE A 50 -1.90 16.98 -18.53
N GLU A 51 -1.54 15.77 -18.93
CA GLU A 51 -2.39 14.91 -19.73
C GLU A 51 -3.15 13.91 -18.84
N ILE A 52 -4.49 13.92 -18.90
CA ILE A 52 -5.32 12.89 -18.27
C ILE A 52 -5.73 11.89 -19.35
N ILE A 53 -5.18 10.68 -19.28
CA ILE A 53 -5.54 9.57 -20.17
C ILE A 53 -6.53 8.66 -19.44
N GLN A 54 -7.70 8.51 -20.06
CA GLN A 54 -8.68 7.50 -19.65
C GLN A 54 -8.44 6.21 -20.44
N GLY A 55 -8.15 5.11 -19.72
CA GLY A 55 -7.88 3.83 -20.34
C GLY A 55 -7.95 2.69 -19.31
N ASN A 56 -7.78 1.48 -19.82
CA ASN A 56 -7.80 0.27 -19.01
C ASN A 56 -6.49 -0.51 -19.18
N LEU A 57 -5.71 -0.71 -18.11
CA LEU A 57 -4.48 -1.49 -18.16
C LEU A 57 -4.68 -2.99 -18.52
N ILE A 58 -5.93 -3.46 -18.63
CA ILE A 58 -6.23 -4.77 -19.20
C ILE A 58 -6.10 -4.74 -20.74
N SER A 59 -6.33 -3.58 -21.36
CA SER A 59 -6.13 -3.34 -22.79
C SER A 59 -4.64 -3.12 -23.08
N ARG A 60 -4.08 -3.93 -23.96
CA ARG A 60 -2.70 -3.76 -24.44
C ARG A 60 -2.54 -2.49 -25.26
N ASP A 61 -3.54 -2.13 -26.06
CA ASP A 61 -3.50 -0.93 -26.89
C ASP A 61 -3.49 0.34 -26.05
N ASP A 62 -4.27 0.36 -24.95
CA ASP A 62 -4.27 1.48 -24.01
C ASP A 62 -2.90 1.59 -23.32
N CYS A 63 -2.29 0.45 -22.93
CA CYS A 63 -0.94 0.44 -22.36
C CYS A 63 0.10 0.95 -23.36
N ASN A 64 0.10 0.44 -24.62
CA ASN A 64 1.02 0.85 -25.66
C ASN A 64 0.91 2.34 -25.99
N SER A 65 -0.30 2.88 -25.99
CA SER A 65 -0.53 4.30 -26.22
C SER A 65 -0.08 5.15 -25.03
N ALA A 66 -0.32 4.67 -23.80
CA ALA A 66 -0.02 5.40 -22.58
C ALA A 66 1.48 5.55 -22.31
N VAL A 67 2.33 4.59 -22.69
CA VAL A 67 3.77 4.62 -22.39
C VAL A 67 4.63 5.41 -23.37
N LYS A 68 4.11 5.76 -24.56
CA LYS A 68 4.88 6.46 -25.60
C LYS A 68 5.53 7.74 -25.10
N GLY A 69 6.86 7.83 -25.21
CA GLY A 69 7.66 8.99 -24.80
C GLY A 69 7.76 9.18 -23.28
N VAL A 70 7.40 8.18 -22.49
CA VAL A 70 7.46 8.26 -21.02
C VAL A 70 8.83 7.86 -20.53
N SER A 71 9.45 8.72 -19.72
CA SER A 71 10.76 8.44 -19.11
C SER A 71 10.66 7.82 -17.71
N VAL A 72 9.62 8.14 -16.94
CA VAL A 72 9.42 7.58 -15.59
C VAL A 72 7.96 7.13 -15.42
N ILE A 73 7.78 5.90 -14.98
CA ILE A 73 6.47 5.35 -14.66
C ILE A 73 6.35 5.12 -13.16
N TYR A 74 5.37 5.78 -12.53
CA TYR A 74 4.94 5.49 -11.16
C TYR A 74 3.71 4.58 -11.23
N HIS A 75 3.92 3.29 -10.98
CA HIS A 75 2.85 2.30 -11.06
C HIS A 75 2.19 2.09 -9.70
N LEU A 76 1.06 2.81 -9.49
CA LEU A 76 0.26 2.71 -8.27
C LEU A 76 -1.04 1.93 -8.46
N ALA A 77 -1.42 1.66 -9.71
CA ALA A 77 -2.62 0.89 -10.01
C ALA A 77 -2.52 -0.53 -9.42
N ALA A 78 -3.53 -0.93 -8.67
CA ALA A 78 -3.66 -2.27 -8.12
C ALA A 78 -5.11 -2.60 -7.80
N GLY A 79 -5.45 -3.89 -7.78
CA GLY A 79 -6.76 -4.37 -7.37
C GLY A 79 -6.89 -4.40 -5.84
N ILE A 80 -7.91 -3.73 -5.32
CA ILE A 80 -8.38 -3.88 -3.94
C ILE A 80 -9.69 -4.67 -4.02
N ASP A 81 -9.60 -5.93 -4.42
CA ASP A 81 -10.73 -6.85 -4.54
C ASP A 81 -10.73 -7.83 -3.35
N LYS A 82 -11.90 -8.36 -3.04
CA LYS A 82 -12.04 -9.40 -2.01
C LYS A 82 -11.79 -10.80 -2.55
N THR A 83 -11.59 -10.95 -3.86
CA THR A 83 -11.41 -12.22 -4.55
C THR A 83 -10.02 -12.32 -5.17
N TYR A 84 -9.46 -13.54 -5.21
CA TYR A 84 -8.19 -13.81 -5.87
C TYR A 84 -8.24 -13.51 -7.39
N PRO A 85 -9.27 -13.93 -8.14
CA PRO A 85 -9.36 -13.59 -9.57
C PRO A 85 -9.40 -12.08 -9.80
N GLY A 86 -10.15 -11.33 -9.01
CA GLY A 86 -10.23 -9.88 -9.12
C GLY A 86 -8.89 -9.20 -8.83
N CYS A 87 -8.18 -9.61 -7.76
CA CYS A 87 -6.84 -9.09 -7.47
C CYS A 87 -5.82 -9.53 -8.52
N PHE A 88 -5.89 -10.76 -9.04
CA PHE A 88 -5.02 -11.22 -10.11
C PHE A 88 -5.21 -10.40 -11.39
N LEU A 89 -6.44 -10.23 -11.83
CA LEU A 89 -6.75 -9.45 -13.03
C LEU A 89 -6.28 -7.99 -12.88
N ASN A 90 -6.69 -7.33 -11.79
CA ASN A 90 -6.48 -5.90 -11.59
C ASN A 90 -5.08 -5.53 -11.05
N SER A 91 -4.25 -6.49 -10.67
CA SER A 91 -2.86 -6.23 -10.26
C SER A 91 -1.86 -6.93 -11.18
N VAL A 92 -2.03 -8.25 -11.42
CA VAL A 92 -1.01 -9.03 -12.12
C VAL A 92 -1.12 -8.85 -13.64
N VAL A 93 -2.32 -9.06 -14.21
CA VAL A 93 -2.53 -8.92 -15.66
C VAL A 93 -2.31 -7.48 -16.12
N THR A 94 -2.84 -6.52 -15.38
CA THR A 94 -2.64 -5.09 -15.67
C THR A 94 -1.17 -4.69 -15.62
N THR A 95 -0.40 -5.19 -14.64
CA THR A 95 1.03 -4.92 -14.55
C THR A 95 1.79 -5.57 -15.69
N ARG A 96 1.45 -6.81 -16.08
CA ARG A 96 2.08 -7.49 -17.22
C ARG A 96 1.88 -6.70 -18.50
N ASN A 97 0.65 -6.30 -18.82
CA ASN A 97 0.37 -5.53 -20.03
C ASN A 97 1.13 -4.19 -20.06
N LEU A 98 1.22 -3.52 -18.89
CA LEU A 98 1.99 -2.29 -18.80
C LEU A 98 3.49 -2.54 -18.97
N LEU A 99 4.05 -3.61 -18.39
CA LEU A 99 5.45 -3.98 -18.55
C LEU A 99 5.77 -4.37 -19.99
N ASP A 100 4.92 -5.16 -20.66
CA ASP A 100 5.06 -5.50 -22.09
C ASP A 100 5.17 -4.25 -22.95
N ALA A 101 4.30 -3.26 -22.72
CA ALA A 101 4.36 -1.98 -23.43
C ALA A 101 5.62 -1.19 -23.07
N THR A 102 6.05 -1.24 -21.82
CA THR A 102 7.15 -0.45 -21.29
C THR A 102 8.52 -0.89 -21.80
N ILE A 103 8.74 -2.21 -21.96
CA ILE A 103 10.03 -2.73 -22.49
C ILE A 103 10.28 -2.35 -23.95
N ALA A 104 9.25 -2.01 -24.70
CA ALA A 104 9.36 -1.52 -26.08
C ALA A 104 9.65 0.01 -26.15
N GLU A 105 9.61 0.72 -25.02
CA GLU A 105 9.77 2.18 -24.97
C GLU A 105 11.22 2.57 -24.66
N PRO A 106 11.98 3.11 -25.64
CA PRO A 106 13.41 3.37 -25.47
C PRO A 106 13.71 4.55 -24.54
N THR A 107 12.71 5.37 -24.23
CA THR A 107 12.89 6.57 -23.38
C THR A 107 12.77 6.26 -21.91
N LEU A 108 12.39 5.04 -21.52
CA LEU A 108 12.20 4.67 -20.13
C LEU A 108 13.51 4.70 -19.35
N LYS A 109 13.52 5.48 -18.27
CA LYS A 109 14.65 5.57 -17.31
C LYS A 109 14.32 4.91 -15.98
N ARG A 110 13.04 4.83 -15.60
CA ARG A 110 12.65 4.27 -14.32
C ARG A 110 11.20 3.75 -14.29
N PHE A 111 11.05 2.55 -13.76
CA PHE A 111 9.75 1.96 -13.40
C PHE A 111 9.65 1.84 -11.87
N VAL A 112 8.83 2.67 -11.23
CA VAL A 112 8.58 2.61 -9.79
C VAL A 112 7.33 1.77 -9.54
N ASN A 113 7.50 0.57 -8.97
CA ASN A 113 6.39 -0.29 -8.59
C ASN A 113 5.98 -0.01 -7.14
N THR A 114 4.74 0.39 -6.91
CA THR A 114 4.21 0.55 -5.55
C THR A 114 3.62 -0.77 -5.06
N SER A 115 4.39 -1.47 -4.25
CA SER A 115 4.03 -2.72 -3.57
C SER A 115 3.41 -2.45 -2.19
N SER A 116 3.71 -3.28 -1.19
CA SER A 116 3.30 -3.11 0.23
C SER A 116 4.20 -3.96 1.13
N ILE A 117 4.43 -3.52 2.38
CA ILE A 117 5.06 -4.38 3.42
C ILE A 117 4.21 -5.61 3.74
N ALA A 118 2.95 -5.64 3.33
CA ALA A 118 2.07 -6.81 3.53
C ALA A 118 2.58 -8.07 2.80
N VAL A 119 3.44 -7.93 1.79
CA VAL A 119 3.99 -9.07 1.04
C VAL A 119 4.97 -9.92 1.85
N TYR A 120 5.53 -9.37 2.93
CA TYR A 120 6.50 -10.09 3.74
C TYR A 120 5.89 -11.23 4.55
N SER A 121 6.65 -12.32 4.65
CA SER A 121 6.44 -13.36 5.66
C SER A 121 7.05 -12.92 7.01
N ASN A 122 6.35 -13.15 8.10
CA ASN A 122 6.94 -12.99 9.43
C ASN A 122 7.11 -14.34 10.17
N GLU A 123 7.03 -15.44 9.45
CA GLU A 123 7.09 -16.78 10.03
C GLU A 123 8.40 -17.00 10.80
N LYS A 124 9.53 -16.62 10.19
CA LYS A 124 10.87 -16.73 10.77
C LYS A 124 11.23 -15.58 11.74
N ILE A 125 10.44 -14.51 11.77
CA ILE A 125 10.73 -13.35 12.61
C ILE A 125 10.16 -13.59 14.02
N LYS A 126 10.99 -13.47 15.05
CA LYS A 126 10.53 -13.56 16.45
C LYS A 126 9.63 -12.37 16.81
N ARG A 127 8.80 -12.53 17.85
CA ARG A 127 8.02 -11.41 18.40
C ARG A 127 8.95 -10.26 18.80
N GLY A 128 8.61 -9.03 18.40
CA GLY A 128 9.46 -7.87 18.59
C GLY A 128 10.64 -7.77 17.64
N GLY A 129 10.83 -8.75 16.73
CA GLY A 129 11.87 -8.71 15.71
C GLY A 129 11.63 -7.65 14.65
N LEU A 130 12.71 -7.25 13.97
CA LEU A 130 12.66 -6.23 12.93
C LEU A 130 12.13 -6.81 11.62
N MET A 131 11.25 -6.07 10.97
CA MET A 131 10.79 -6.30 9.61
C MET A 131 11.36 -5.19 8.72
N ASP A 132 12.32 -5.56 7.90
CA ASP A 132 12.98 -4.71 6.93
C ASP A 132 13.06 -5.41 5.56
N GLU A 133 13.83 -4.87 4.63
CA GLU A 133 13.95 -5.36 3.25
C GLU A 133 14.72 -6.69 3.13
N THR A 134 15.35 -7.17 4.19
CA THR A 134 16.00 -8.49 4.23
C THR A 134 15.00 -9.62 4.49
N CYS A 135 13.78 -9.27 4.87
CA CYS A 135 12.71 -10.25 5.11
C CYS A 135 12.24 -10.88 3.81
N GLU A 136 11.98 -12.18 3.87
CA GLU A 136 11.48 -12.94 2.73
C GLU A 136 10.05 -12.52 2.37
N VAL A 137 9.74 -12.49 1.08
CA VAL A 137 8.35 -12.41 0.60
C VAL A 137 7.65 -13.72 0.92
N ASP A 138 6.39 -13.65 1.32
CA ASP A 138 5.62 -14.84 1.70
C ASP A 138 5.43 -15.76 0.47
N ASP A 139 5.89 -16.99 0.58
CA ASP A 139 5.78 -18.03 -0.44
C ASP A 139 4.44 -18.77 -0.42
N LYS A 140 3.71 -18.70 0.73
CA LYS A 140 2.42 -19.38 0.96
C LYS A 140 1.24 -18.39 0.98
N LEU A 141 1.21 -17.50 0.00
CA LEU A 141 0.24 -16.41 -0.08
C LEU A 141 -1.23 -16.86 -0.06
N LEU A 142 -1.53 -18.04 -0.62
CA LEU A 142 -2.89 -18.59 -0.62
C LEU A 142 -3.35 -19.03 0.78
N GLU A 143 -2.41 -19.50 1.63
CA GLU A 143 -2.71 -19.90 3.01
C GLU A 143 -3.07 -18.69 3.90
N ARG A 144 -2.68 -17.47 3.50
CA ARG A 144 -3.05 -16.25 4.23
C ARG A 144 -4.50 -15.82 4.02
N CYS A 145 -5.14 -16.31 2.97
CA CYS A 145 -6.48 -15.90 2.56
C CYS A 145 -6.63 -14.37 2.36
N GLU A 146 -5.58 -13.74 1.82
CA GLU A 146 -5.51 -12.30 1.56
C GLU A 146 -5.30 -12.01 0.07
N PRO A 147 -6.37 -11.86 -0.74
CA PRO A 147 -6.27 -11.62 -2.17
C PRO A 147 -5.41 -10.41 -2.55
N TYR A 148 -5.50 -9.31 -1.81
CA TYR A 148 -4.68 -8.12 -2.02
C TYR A 148 -3.18 -8.41 -1.91
N THR A 149 -2.76 -9.09 -0.84
CA THR A 149 -1.35 -9.45 -0.62
C THR A 149 -0.83 -10.38 -1.71
N TYR A 150 -1.65 -11.36 -2.11
CA TYR A 150 -1.35 -12.23 -3.24
C TYR A 150 -1.11 -11.42 -4.53
N GLY A 151 -2.01 -10.49 -4.86
CA GLY A 151 -1.87 -9.63 -6.03
C GLY A 151 -0.57 -8.81 -6.00
N LYS A 152 -0.25 -8.20 -4.86
CA LYS A 152 0.98 -7.38 -4.69
C LYS A 152 2.26 -8.20 -4.78
N ALA A 153 2.31 -9.38 -4.16
CA ALA A 153 3.50 -10.23 -4.24
C ALA A 153 3.72 -10.79 -5.67
N LYS A 154 2.65 -11.13 -6.39
CA LYS A 154 2.74 -11.54 -7.80
C LYS A 154 3.13 -10.37 -8.71
N GLN A 155 2.69 -9.15 -8.40
CA GLN A 155 3.11 -7.93 -9.09
C GLN A 155 4.61 -7.68 -8.92
N ASP A 156 5.15 -7.80 -7.69
CA ASP A 156 6.59 -7.71 -7.42
C ASP A 156 7.38 -8.77 -8.20
N ALA A 157 6.90 -10.02 -8.19
CA ALA A 157 7.55 -11.10 -8.92
C ALA A 157 7.64 -10.84 -10.43
N LEU A 158 6.59 -10.27 -11.03
CA LEU A 158 6.62 -9.86 -12.44
C LEU A 158 7.67 -8.77 -12.70
N VAL A 159 7.73 -7.74 -11.87
CA VAL A 159 8.73 -6.67 -12.03
C VAL A 159 10.14 -7.22 -11.97
N LEU A 160 10.42 -8.15 -11.04
CA LEU A 160 11.72 -8.82 -10.91
C LEU A 160 12.02 -9.73 -12.12
N GLU A 161 11.02 -10.43 -12.65
CA GLU A 161 11.14 -11.24 -13.87
C GLU A 161 11.52 -10.38 -15.08
N TYR A 162 10.85 -9.23 -15.27
CA TYR A 162 11.14 -8.31 -16.36
C TYR A 162 12.50 -7.62 -16.19
N ALA A 163 12.89 -7.32 -14.97
CA ALA A 163 14.22 -6.80 -14.68
C ALA A 163 15.32 -7.79 -15.09
N LYS A 164 15.12 -9.07 -14.79
CA LYS A 164 16.07 -10.13 -15.15
C LYS A 164 16.14 -10.38 -16.66
N ASN A 165 14.97 -10.43 -17.32
CA ASN A 165 14.88 -10.89 -18.71
C ASN A 165 15.02 -9.73 -19.73
N HIS A 166 14.68 -8.50 -19.33
CA HIS A 166 14.60 -7.34 -20.22
C HIS A 166 15.36 -6.13 -19.69
N HIS A 167 16.17 -6.28 -18.62
CA HIS A 167 16.94 -5.19 -18.01
C HIS A 167 16.08 -3.96 -17.62
N LEU A 168 14.84 -4.19 -17.17
CA LEU A 168 13.94 -3.13 -16.75
C LEU A 168 14.57 -2.32 -15.59
N PRO A 169 14.76 -1.00 -15.73
CA PRO A 169 15.29 -0.15 -14.66
C PRO A 169 14.20 0.11 -13.61
N TYR A 170 14.12 -0.71 -12.58
CA TYR A 170 13.04 -0.66 -11.60
C TYR A 170 13.47 -0.20 -10.20
N VAL A 171 12.52 0.30 -9.45
CA VAL A 171 12.54 0.41 -7.99
C VAL A 171 11.19 -0.10 -7.46
N ILE A 172 11.22 -0.97 -6.44
CA ILE A 172 10.02 -1.40 -5.74
C ILE A 172 9.93 -0.64 -4.43
N VAL A 173 8.88 0.14 -4.22
CA VAL A 173 8.55 0.74 -2.93
C VAL A 173 7.49 -0.06 -2.22
N ARG A 174 7.69 -0.36 -0.93
CA ARG A 174 6.77 -1.11 -0.07
C ARG A 174 6.24 -0.23 1.05
N PRO A 175 5.21 0.58 0.80
CA PRO A 175 4.59 1.36 1.86
C PRO A 175 3.99 0.48 2.95
N SER A 176 4.02 0.98 4.16
CA SER A 176 3.27 0.44 5.29
C SER A 176 1.78 0.79 5.16
N VAL A 177 1.03 0.84 6.26
CA VAL A 177 -0.39 1.24 6.24
C VAL A 177 -0.48 2.73 5.96
N VAL A 178 -0.81 3.09 4.71
CA VAL A 178 -0.97 4.50 4.32
C VAL A 178 -2.29 5.04 4.88
N PHE A 179 -2.23 6.17 5.60
CA PHE A 179 -3.36 6.84 6.23
C PHE A 179 -3.33 8.35 5.99
N GLY A 180 -4.46 9.01 6.21
CA GLY A 180 -4.59 10.46 6.07
C GLY A 180 -5.98 10.87 5.60
N PRO A 181 -6.24 12.18 5.41
CA PRO A 181 -7.49 12.71 4.86
C PRO A 181 -7.79 12.11 3.48
N GLY A 182 -9.02 11.59 3.32
CA GLY A 182 -9.45 10.85 2.12
C GLY A 182 -9.59 9.34 2.32
N LYS A 183 -9.20 8.81 3.49
CA LYS A 183 -9.37 7.38 3.84
C LYS A 183 -9.96 7.24 5.23
N ALA A 184 -11.28 7.05 5.31
CA ALA A 184 -12.04 7.02 6.56
C ALA A 184 -12.14 5.63 7.19
N LYS A 185 -11.05 4.85 7.28
CA LYS A 185 -11.06 3.50 7.87
C LYS A 185 -9.95 3.35 8.91
N ILE A 186 -10.30 2.75 10.07
CA ILE A 186 -9.30 2.25 11.04
C ILE A 186 -8.60 1.04 10.44
N THR A 187 -7.28 0.96 10.65
CA THR A 187 -6.50 -0.20 10.18
C THR A 187 -6.83 -1.46 10.97
N ASP A 188 -6.89 -2.58 10.27
CA ASP A 188 -7.11 -3.91 10.86
C ASP A 188 -5.95 -4.34 11.80
N ARG A 189 -4.82 -3.61 11.78
CA ARG A 189 -3.70 -3.77 12.73
C ARG A 189 -4.07 -3.46 14.18
N ILE A 190 -5.13 -2.69 14.41
CA ILE A 190 -5.63 -2.37 15.75
C ILE A 190 -6.53 -3.49 16.26
N GLY A 191 -7.40 -4.00 15.38
CA GLY A 191 -8.38 -5.01 15.74
C GLY A 191 -9.43 -5.18 14.65
N THR A 192 -10.43 -5.95 14.95
CA THR A 192 -11.52 -6.26 14.03
C THR A 192 -12.87 -6.09 14.71
N ASP A 193 -13.87 -5.61 13.95
CA ASP A 193 -15.26 -5.62 14.39
C ASP A 193 -15.86 -6.99 14.08
N THR A 194 -16.37 -7.65 15.09
CA THR A 194 -16.94 -8.99 14.99
C THR A 194 -18.20 -9.06 15.85
N PHE A 195 -19.34 -9.38 15.23
CA PHE A 195 -20.64 -9.47 15.91
C PHE A 195 -21.02 -8.20 16.70
N GLY A 196 -20.68 -7.02 16.19
CA GLY A 196 -20.99 -5.74 16.83
C GLY A 196 -20.07 -5.38 18.02
N VAL A 197 -19.03 -6.18 18.27
CA VAL A 197 -18.03 -5.93 19.30
C VAL A 197 -16.66 -5.75 18.65
N PHE A 198 -15.97 -4.67 19.01
CA PHE A 198 -14.61 -4.46 18.52
C PHE A 198 -13.59 -5.25 19.35
N LEU A 199 -12.94 -6.22 18.74
CA LEU A 199 -11.84 -6.96 19.35
C LEU A 199 -10.52 -6.20 19.14
N HIS A 200 -9.94 -5.71 20.24
CA HIS A 200 -8.66 -5.01 20.20
C HIS A 200 -7.51 -6.02 20.28
N LEU A 201 -6.93 -6.34 19.13
CA LEU A 201 -5.91 -7.38 18.95
C LEU A 201 -4.47 -6.83 18.96
N GLY A 202 -4.29 -5.59 18.55
CA GLY A 202 -2.97 -4.93 18.45
C GLY A 202 -2.33 -4.62 19.81
N LEU A 203 -3.12 -4.34 20.84
CA LEU A 203 -2.70 -4.04 22.21
C LEU A 203 -1.50 -3.07 22.29
N SER A 204 -0.34 -3.55 22.74
CA SER A 204 0.90 -2.77 22.88
C SER A 204 1.78 -2.76 21.61
N ASN A 205 1.35 -3.41 20.53
CA ASN A 205 2.13 -3.46 19.30
C ASN A 205 2.19 -2.07 18.63
N PHE A 206 3.29 -1.77 17.97
CA PHE A 206 3.40 -0.62 17.10
C PHE A 206 2.60 -0.85 15.83
N ILE A 207 1.92 0.19 15.36
CA ILE A 207 1.19 0.16 14.09
C ILE A 207 2.10 0.73 13.01
N PRO A 208 2.47 -0.03 11.97
CA PRO A 208 3.28 0.49 10.87
C PRO A 208 2.44 1.44 10.02
N LEU A 209 2.55 2.72 10.29
CA LEU A 209 1.83 3.79 9.61
C LEU A 209 2.77 4.60 8.71
N THR A 210 2.22 5.10 7.61
CA THR A 210 2.84 6.11 6.76
C THR A 210 1.80 7.13 6.38
N TYR A 211 2.05 8.41 6.69
CA TYR A 211 1.15 9.48 6.30
C TYR A 211 1.18 9.64 4.78
N VAL A 212 0.03 9.91 4.18
CA VAL A 212 -0.12 9.88 2.72
C VAL A 212 0.81 10.85 1.99
N ASP A 213 1.07 12.04 2.55
CA ASP A 213 1.98 13.01 1.94
C ASP A 213 3.44 12.55 2.04
N ASN A 214 3.86 12.00 3.18
CA ASN A 214 5.18 11.39 3.36
C ASN A 214 5.39 10.19 2.41
N CYS A 215 4.35 9.35 2.27
CA CYS A 215 4.37 8.23 1.34
C CYS A 215 4.53 8.68 -0.12
N ALA A 216 3.78 9.70 -0.53
CA ALA A 216 3.83 10.24 -1.88
C ALA A 216 5.22 10.82 -2.20
N GLU A 217 5.84 11.53 -1.26
CA GLU A 217 7.18 12.06 -1.41
C GLU A 217 8.21 10.94 -1.60
N ALA A 218 8.18 9.89 -0.76
CA ALA A 218 9.08 8.75 -0.90
C ALA A 218 8.93 8.05 -2.27
N ILE A 219 7.68 7.90 -2.76
CA ILE A 219 7.41 7.33 -4.09
C ILE A 219 7.99 8.22 -5.19
N VAL A 220 7.82 9.54 -5.09
CA VAL A 220 8.37 10.49 -6.08
C VAL A 220 9.90 10.42 -6.07
N LEU A 221 10.54 10.45 -4.92
CA LEU A 221 11.99 10.33 -4.79
C LEU A 221 12.52 9.02 -5.37
N ALA A 222 11.80 7.90 -5.19
CA ALA A 222 12.18 6.62 -5.80
C ALA A 222 12.22 6.65 -7.34
N GLY A 223 11.49 7.56 -7.96
CA GLY A 223 11.55 7.79 -9.41
C GLY A 223 12.64 8.76 -9.84
N LEU A 224 13.13 9.61 -8.94
CA LEU A 224 14.04 10.72 -9.26
C LEU A 224 15.50 10.45 -8.85
N LYS A 225 15.74 9.71 -7.76
CA LYS A 225 17.10 9.42 -7.28
C LYS A 225 17.85 8.53 -8.25
N GLU A 226 19.07 8.92 -8.57
CA GLU A 226 19.98 8.14 -9.43
C GLU A 226 20.68 7.03 -8.63
N GLY A 227 21.10 5.96 -9.31
CA GLY A 227 21.90 4.89 -8.72
C GLY A 227 21.16 3.95 -7.78
N ILE A 228 19.83 3.99 -7.77
CA ILE A 228 18.98 3.12 -6.92
C ILE A 228 18.20 2.07 -7.71
N GLU A 229 18.58 1.83 -8.97
CA GLU A 229 17.97 0.79 -9.80
C GLU A 229 18.14 -0.58 -9.12
N GLY A 230 17.12 -1.41 -9.22
CA GLY A 230 17.10 -2.74 -8.61
C GLY A 230 16.80 -2.76 -7.11
N GLN A 231 16.55 -1.61 -6.48
CA GLN A 231 16.30 -1.55 -5.05
C GLN A 231 14.85 -1.83 -4.68
N VAL A 232 14.69 -2.47 -3.51
CA VAL A 232 13.41 -2.60 -2.80
C VAL A 232 13.52 -1.73 -1.54
N ILE A 233 12.53 -0.87 -1.29
CA ILE A 233 12.59 0.14 -0.24
C ILE A 233 11.28 0.18 0.53
N ASN A 234 11.34 -0.03 1.84
CA ASN A 234 10.19 0.10 2.74
C ASN A 234 9.94 1.57 3.10
N ILE A 235 8.66 1.95 3.11
CA ILE A 235 8.25 3.31 3.51
C ILE A 235 7.40 3.19 4.77
N VAL A 236 7.95 3.65 5.87
CA VAL A 236 7.33 3.67 7.19
C VAL A 236 7.70 4.99 7.87
N ASP A 237 6.75 5.69 8.46
CA ASP A 237 7.05 6.91 9.20
C ASP A 237 7.76 6.62 10.53
N ASP A 238 8.37 7.65 11.11
CA ASP A 238 8.94 7.60 12.45
C ASP A 238 7.84 7.71 13.53
N ASP A 239 8.22 7.53 14.80
CA ASP A 239 7.35 7.71 15.98
C ASP A 239 6.01 6.95 15.90
N LEU A 240 6.07 5.71 15.45
CA LEU A 240 4.90 4.85 15.26
C LEU A 240 4.09 4.71 16.56
N PRO A 241 2.77 4.96 16.52
CA PRO A 241 1.92 4.85 17.70
C PRO A 241 1.73 3.38 18.09
N ARG A 242 1.56 3.14 19.39
CA ARG A 242 1.06 1.85 19.84
C ARG A 242 -0.43 1.72 19.57
N SER A 243 -0.88 0.52 19.26
CA SER A 243 -2.28 0.24 18.93
C SER A 243 -3.25 0.72 20.02
N ARG A 244 -2.90 0.52 21.31
CA ARG A 244 -3.71 1.02 22.44
C ARG A 244 -3.83 2.52 22.49
N ASP A 245 -2.74 3.25 22.17
CA ASP A 245 -2.70 4.70 22.24
C ASP A 245 -3.49 5.31 21.09
N PHE A 246 -3.35 4.75 19.88
CA PHE A 246 -4.18 5.09 18.73
C PHE A 246 -5.67 4.86 19.00
N LEU A 247 -6.04 3.68 19.53
CA LEU A 247 -7.44 3.35 19.83
C LEU A 247 -8.04 4.30 20.89
N LYS A 248 -7.26 4.66 21.92
CA LYS A 248 -7.66 5.63 22.93
C LYS A 248 -7.92 7.01 22.33
N LEU A 249 -7.01 7.48 21.46
CA LEU A 249 -7.17 8.75 20.74
C LEU A 249 -8.41 8.71 19.82
N TYR A 250 -8.58 7.64 19.05
CA TYR A 250 -9.73 7.46 18.19
C TYR A 250 -11.05 7.49 18.96
N LYS A 251 -11.13 6.78 20.09
CA LYS A 251 -12.33 6.79 20.95
C LYS A 251 -12.64 8.16 21.55
N ARG A 252 -11.61 8.95 21.83
CA ARG A 252 -11.75 10.31 22.38
C ARG A 252 -12.15 11.32 21.30
N LYS A 253 -11.50 11.25 20.12
CA LYS A 253 -11.66 12.28 19.07
C LYS A 253 -12.76 11.98 18.07
N VAL A 254 -13.07 10.70 17.76
CA VAL A 254 -13.97 10.34 16.66
C VAL A 254 -15.30 9.75 17.14
N ARG A 255 -15.26 8.66 17.89
CA ARG A 255 -16.46 8.07 18.50
C ARG A 255 -16.11 7.11 19.63
N LYS A 256 -16.93 7.09 20.65
CA LYS A 256 -16.88 6.08 21.73
C LYS A 256 -17.53 4.79 21.27
N PHE A 257 -16.93 3.64 21.58
CA PHE A 257 -17.51 2.32 21.37
C PHE A 257 -16.86 1.31 22.33
N PHE A 258 -17.56 0.22 22.56
CA PHE A 258 -17.06 -0.88 23.41
C PHE A 258 -15.99 -1.68 22.65
N SER A 259 -14.91 -2.04 23.35
CA SER A 259 -13.87 -2.91 22.79
C SER A 259 -13.33 -3.84 23.86
N ILE A 260 -13.07 -5.08 23.47
CA ILE A 260 -12.50 -6.12 24.31
C ILE A 260 -11.03 -6.31 23.94
N PRO A 261 -10.09 -6.15 24.88
CA PRO A 261 -8.68 -6.47 24.63
C PRO A 261 -8.49 -7.99 24.59
N VAL A 262 -7.90 -8.49 23.49
CA VAL A 262 -7.63 -9.93 23.33
C VAL A 262 -6.13 -10.13 23.17
N PRO A 263 -5.47 -10.85 24.10
CA PRO A 263 -4.05 -11.14 24.01
C PRO A 263 -3.70 -12.00 22.78
N TYR A 264 -2.53 -11.74 22.17
CA TYR A 264 -2.07 -12.45 20.98
C TYR A 264 -2.11 -13.98 21.11
N PRO A 265 -1.65 -14.63 22.23
CA PRO A 265 -1.73 -16.08 22.35
C PRO A 265 -3.16 -16.63 22.30
N ALA A 266 -4.11 -15.94 22.93
CA ALA A 266 -5.51 -16.35 22.92
C ALA A 266 -6.11 -16.24 21.51
N TRP A 267 -5.83 -15.13 20.79
CA TRP A 267 -6.29 -14.96 19.44
C TRP A 267 -5.62 -15.93 18.46
N PHE A 268 -4.34 -16.22 18.63
CA PHE A 268 -3.60 -17.22 17.86
C PHE A 268 -4.17 -18.62 18.06
N PHE A 269 -4.53 -19.00 19.31
CA PHE A 269 -5.17 -20.27 19.61
C PHE A 269 -6.58 -20.35 18.98
N PHE A 270 -7.36 -19.28 19.04
CA PHE A 270 -8.65 -19.22 18.34
C PHE A 270 -8.48 -19.46 16.83
N ASN A 271 -7.50 -18.81 16.19
CA ASN A 271 -7.20 -19.01 14.77
C ASN A 271 -6.79 -20.46 14.46
N TYR A 272 -6.05 -21.10 15.37
CA TYR A 272 -5.72 -22.53 15.23
C TYR A 272 -6.98 -23.42 15.26
N LEU A 273 -7.90 -23.18 16.17
CA LEU A 273 -9.16 -23.92 16.25
C LEU A 273 -10.00 -23.70 14.98
N TRP A 274 -10.07 -22.46 14.51
CA TRP A 274 -10.81 -22.11 13.29
C TRP A 274 -10.23 -22.81 12.05
N GLU A 275 -8.92 -22.79 11.87
CA GLU A 275 -8.25 -23.51 10.77
C GLU A 275 -8.52 -25.04 10.83
N THR A 276 -8.46 -25.60 12.04
CA THR A 276 -8.69 -27.04 12.24
C THR A 276 -10.13 -27.40 11.90
N TYR A 277 -11.10 -26.58 12.36
CA TYR A 277 -12.49 -26.77 12.01
C TYR A 277 -12.78 -26.58 10.52
N SER A 278 -12.20 -25.54 9.90
CA SER A 278 -12.32 -25.31 8.46
C SER A 278 -11.84 -26.51 7.63
N LYS A 279 -10.70 -27.12 8.01
CA LYS A 279 -10.19 -28.34 7.39
C LYS A 279 -11.09 -29.54 7.61
N TRP A 280 -11.55 -29.74 8.84
CA TRP A 280 -12.43 -30.84 9.21
C TRP A 280 -13.78 -30.75 8.50
N SER A 281 -14.37 -29.55 8.36
CA SER A 281 -15.61 -29.30 7.64
C SER A 281 -15.45 -29.29 6.11
N GLN A 282 -14.30 -29.71 5.58
CA GLN A 282 -14.00 -29.73 4.14
C GLN A 282 -14.21 -28.38 3.45
N GLY A 283 -13.97 -27.28 4.17
CA GLY A 283 -14.06 -25.93 3.62
C GLY A 283 -15.48 -25.34 3.61
N GLN A 284 -16.45 -25.95 4.27
CA GLN A 284 -17.79 -25.32 4.46
C GLN A 284 -17.68 -23.95 5.14
N LEU A 285 -16.73 -23.80 6.06
CA LEU A 285 -16.31 -22.49 6.56
C LEU A 285 -14.94 -22.12 5.97
N PRO A 286 -14.84 -20.99 5.26
CA PRO A 286 -13.56 -20.57 4.70
C PRO A 286 -12.56 -20.22 5.84
N PRO A 287 -11.24 -20.48 5.67
CA PRO A 287 -10.21 -20.23 6.67
C PRO A 287 -9.84 -18.74 6.76
N VAL A 288 -10.85 -17.85 6.89
CA VAL A 288 -10.69 -16.39 6.99
C VAL A 288 -9.90 -15.98 8.24
N PHE A 289 -10.04 -16.74 9.30
CA PHE A 289 -9.18 -16.63 10.49
C PHE A 289 -8.14 -17.73 10.44
N ASN A 290 -6.88 -17.34 10.28
CA ASN A 290 -5.78 -18.27 10.18
C ASN A 290 -4.55 -17.75 10.94
N ARG A 291 -3.70 -18.66 11.42
CA ARG A 291 -2.52 -18.33 12.21
C ARG A 291 -1.50 -17.49 11.46
N ARG A 292 -1.41 -17.65 10.13
CA ARG A 292 -0.46 -16.94 9.29
C ARG A 292 -0.82 -15.44 9.20
N SER A 293 -2.06 -15.11 8.86
CA SER A 293 -2.56 -13.73 8.90
C SER A 293 -2.49 -13.16 10.32
N CYS A 294 -2.93 -13.93 11.34
CA CYS A 294 -2.84 -13.52 12.73
C CYS A 294 -1.41 -13.10 13.11
N ALA A 295 -0.40 -13.87 12.71
CA ALA A 295 0.99 -13.57 12.98
C ALA A 295 1.44 -12.28 12.28
N VAL A 296 1.11 -12.10 11.00
CA VAL A 296 1.50 -10.90 10.24
C VAL A 296 0.90 -9.63 10.83
N TYR A 297 -0.34 -9.68 11.30
CA TYR A 297 -1.02 -8.49 11.82
C TYR A 297 -0.70 -8.19 13.27
N TRP A 298 -0.60 -9.20 14.15
CA TRP A 298 -0.63 -8.98 15.60
C TRP A 298 0.50 -9.64 16.41
N LYS A 299 1.48 -10.30 15.77
CA LYS A 299 2.66 -10.87 16.47
C LYS A 299 3.50 -9.79 17.15
N GLY A 300 3.48 -8.55 16.65
CA GLY A 300 4.16 -7.40 17.24
C GLY A 300 5.60 -7.24 16.76
N ASN A 301 5.79 -7.03 15.47
CA ASN A 301 7.09 -6.72 14.86
C ASN A 301 7.43 -5.23 14.98
N ARG A 302 8.71 -4.89 14.84
CA ARG A 302 9.21 -3.54 14.59
C ARG A 302 9.38 -3.34 13.10
N TYR A 303 9.51 -2.09 12.67
CA TYR A 303 9.64 -1.73 11.25
C TYR A 303 10.76 -0.73 11.09
N SER A 304 11.45 -0.75 9.94
CA SER A 304 12.56 0.15 9.62
C SER A 304 12.28 0.91 8.33
N ASN A 305 12.65 2.18 8.32
CA ASN A 305 12.69 3.04 7.14
C ASN A 305 14.14 3.44 6.79
N LYS A 306 15.13 2.83 7.47
CA LYS A 306 16.55 3.19 7.35
C LYS A 306 17.01 3.25 5.90
N LYS A 307 16.62 2.26 5.09
CA LYS A 307 16.98 2.20 3.67
C LYS A 307 16.37 3.34 2.86
N ALA A 308 15.14 3.77 3.18
CA ALA A 308 14.53 4.94 2.55
C ALA A 308 15.30 6.23 2.90
N MET A 309 15.72 6.38 4.15
CA MET A 309 16.54 7.52 4.58
C MET A 309 17.89 7.54 3.85
N GLU A 310 18.56 6.41 3.76
CA GLU A 310 19.89 6.29 3.16
C GLU A 310 19.89 6.46 1.63
N LEU A 311 18.93 5.85 0.92
CA LEU A 311 18.92 5.83 -0.54
C LEU A 311 18.13 6.97 -1.17
N LEU A 312 17.08 7.44 -0.51
CA LEU A 312 16.21 8.49 -1.04
C LEU A 312 16.51 9.86 -0.42
N ASP A 313 17.37 9.96 0.60
CA ASP A 313 17.50 11.14 1.49
C ASP A 313 16.11 11.58 2.03
N TRP A 314 15.26 10.58 2.28
CA TRP A 314 13.87 10.82 2.68
C TRP A 314 13.73 10.78 4.19
N VAL A 315 13.01 11.77 4.72
CA VAL A 315 12.54 11.78 6.12
C VAL A 315 11.06 12.17 6.13
N PRO A 316 10.24 11.64 7.05
CA PRO A 316 8.85 12.05 7.17
C PRO A 316 8.74 13.54 7.50
N ARG A 317 8.28 14.36 6.56
CA ARG A 317 8.14 15.81 6.75
C ARG A 317 6.99 16.17 7.69
N VAL A 318 5.88 15.44 7.56
CA VAL A 318 4.74 15.57 8.47
C VAL A 318 4.95 14.60 9.63
N GLN A 319 5.17 15.13 10.83
CA GLN A 319 5.39 14.33 12.03
C GLN A 319 4.14 13.53 12.40
N MET A 320 4.30 12.35 13.03
CA MET A 320 3.21 11.43 13.34
C MET A 320 2.08 12.09 14.16
N GLY A 321 2.42 12.95 15.13
CA GLY A 321 1.41 13.66 15.93
C GLY A 321 0.50 14.52 15.07
N GLU A 322 1.08 15.35 14.20
CA GLU A 322 0.36 16.20 13.26
C GLU A 322 -0.45 15.37 12.24
N ALA A 323 0.14 14.32 11.70
CA ALA A 323 -0.52 13.42 10.77
C ALA A 323 -1.78 12.78 11.37
N LEU A 324 -1.70 12.34 12.64
CA LEU A 324 -2.84 11.80 13.38
C LEU A 324 -3.90 12.87 13.65
N ASP A 325 -3.51 14.07 13.98
CA ASP A 325 -4.47 15.17 14.21
C ASP A 325 -5.24 15.51 12.93
N ARG A 326 -4.56 15.67 11.80
CA ARG A 326 -5.18 15.88 10.49
C ARG A 326 -6.13 14.74 10.11
N PHE A 327 -5.71 13.49 10.36
CA PHE A 327 -6.53 12.31 10.10
C PHE A 327 -7.79 12.27 10.98
N PHE A 328 -7.68 12.52 12.27
CA PHE A 328 -8.83 12.48 13.18
C PHE A 328 -9.80 13.64 12.93
N THR A 329 -9.32 14.82 12.57
CA THR A 329 -10.17 15.94 12.14
C THR A 329 -11.00 15.56 10.93
N TYR A 330 -10.35 15.02 9.89
CA TYR A 330 -11.07 14.51 8.71
C TYR A 330 -12.10 13.43 9.06
N MET A 331 -11.76 12.51 9.99
CA MET A 331 -12.69 11.47 10.43
C MET A 331 -13.93 12.01 11.16
N GLN A 332 -13.80 13.13 11.86
CA GLN A 332 -14.93 13.83 12.49
C GLN A 332 -15.84 14.46 11.45
N GLU A 333 -15.27 15.15 10.46
CA GLU A 333 -16.01 15.79 9.37
C GLU A 333 -16.84 14.79 8.57
N VAL A 334 -16.24 13.64 8.17
CA VAL A 334 -16.94 12.59 7.41
C VAL A 334 -18.05 11.91 8.20
N LYS A 335 -17.98 11.90 9.53
CA LYS A 335 -19.02 11.26 10.38
C LYS A 335 -20.07 12.23 10.90
N GLY A 336 -19.82 13.54 10.80
CA GLY A 336 -20.80 14.58 11.11
C GLY A 336 -21.76 14.86 9.95
N GLN A 337 -21.46 14.32 8.77
CA GLN A 337 -22.31 14.30 7.59
C GLN A 337 -23.12 12.98 7.53
#